data_bf38f5387f47bb98db0119d6bf9d69a7
#
_entry.id   bf38f5387f47bb98db0119d6bf9d69a7
#
_cell.length_a   1.000
_cell.length_b   1.000
_cell.length_c   1.000
_cell.angle_alpha   90.00
_cell.angle_beta   90.00
_cell.angle_gamma   90.00
#
_symmetry.space_group_name_H-M   'P 1'
#
loop_
_entity.id
_entity.type
_entity.pdbx_description
1 polymer ?
#
loop_
_entity_poly.entity_id
_entity_poly.type
_entity_poly.pdbx_seq_one_letter_code
_entity_poly.pdbx_strand_id
1 'polypeptide(L)'
;METFIAGDHNDLTLKLSGYTKPDQALFRNVLFDRLYASMPKDPQVKVQIYNAEIAPGGYTNWHCHNGATFFIALQGIFEAEFQEGILVKAKAGDVYSEPIGKIHRGHNPHPDLPYLCIGVCITAPDREHVTSVVTPW
;
A
#
# COMPACT_ATOMS: atom_id res chain seq x y z
N MET A 1 9.26 -14.64 6.63
CA MET A 1 8.32 -13.85 5.82
C MET A 1 8.91 -13.63 4.46
N GLU A 2 8.10 -13.78 3.46
CA GLU A 2 8.51 -13.55 2.08
C GLU A 2 8.60 -12.05 1.80
N THR A 3 9.64 -11.62 1.08
CA THR A 3 9.75 -10.22 0.62
C THR A 3 8.69 -9.96 -0.43
N PHE A 4 7.89 -8.91 -0.22
CA PHE A 4 6.95 -8.43 -1.21
C PHE A 4 7.59 -7.29 -1.99
N ILE A 5 7.75 -7.48 -3.29
CA ILE A 5 8.17 -6.43 -4.21
C ILE A 5 6.99 -6.18 -5.14
N ALA A 6 6.54 -4.94 -5.20
CA ALA A 6 5.48 -4.57 -6.12
C ALA A 6 5.91 -4.88 -7.55
N GLY A 7 5.03 -5.51 -8.30
CA GLY A 7 5.34 -5.99 -9.65
C GLY A 7 5.43 -4.88 -10.69
N ASP A 8 5.67 -5.27 -11.91
CA ASP A 8 5.81 -4.36 -13.04
C ASP A 8 4.47 -3.98 -13.67
N HIS A 9 3.46 -3.76 -12.85
CA HIS A 9 2.12 -3.36 -13.29
C HIS A 9 1.95 -1.85 -13.32
N ASN A 10 3.01 -1.13 -13.62
CA ASN A 10 3.12 0.29 -13.29
C ASN A 10 2.62 1.22 -14.38
N ASP A 11 2.27 0.68 -15.52
CA ASP A 11 1.77 1.48 -16.61
C ASP A 11 0.30 1.79 -16.39
N LEU A 12 0.06 2.88 -15.64
CA LEU A 12 -1.28 3.42 -15.45
C LEU A 12 -1.79 4.14 -16.70
N THR A 13 -0.94 4.34 -17.69
CA THR A 13 -1.33 4.81 -19.02
C THR A 13 -1.97 3.65 -19.74
N LEU A 14 -3.21 3.45 -19.52
CA LEU A 14 -3.92 2.37 -20.14
C LEU A 14 -3.81 2.40 -21.65
N LYS A 15 -3.77 1.22 -22.20
CA LYS A 15 -3.51 0.97 -23.61
C LYS A 15 -4.76 1.24 -24.44
N LEU A 16 -5.26 2.45 -24.35
CA LEU A 16 -6.45 2.87 -25.11
C LEU A 16 -6.17 2.96 -26.61
N SER A 17 -4.91 2.90 -27.01
CA SER A 17 -4.53 2.91 -28.43
C SER A 17 -5.13 1.75 -29.24
N GLY A 18 -5.51 0.66 -28.60
CA GLY A 18 -6.19 -0.47 -29.25
C GLY A 18 -7.70 -0.37 -29.26
N TYR A 19 -8.27 0.66 -28.67
CA TYR A 19 -9.71 0.85 -28.58
C TYR A 19 -10.28 1.31 -29.93
N THR A 20 -11.25 0.57 -30.43
CA THR A 20 -11.82 0.83 -31.77
C THR A 20 -13.34 0.92 -31.77
N LYS A 21 -14.03 0.48 -30.73
CA LYS A 21 -15.51 0.41 -30.70
C LYS A 21 -16.04 0.87 -29.34
N PRO A 22 -17.20 1.54 -29.28
CA PRO A 22 -17.79 1.98 -28.00
C PRO A 22 -18.11 0.85 -27.03
N ASP A 23 -18.47 -0.34 -27.51
CA ASP A 23 -18.71 -1.51 -26.68
C ASP A 23 -17.43 -2.16 -26.14
N GLN A 24 -16.28 -1.70 -26.60
CA GLN A 24 -14.95 -2.11 -26.12
C GLN A 24 -14.27 -0.99 -25.33
N ALA A 25 -15.07 -0.12 -24.70
CA ALA A 25 -14.55 1.06 -24.00
C ALA A 25 -13.85 0.75 -22.69
N LEU A 26 -14.04 -0.45 -22.12
CA LEU A 26 -13.42 -0.81 -20.87
C LEU A 26 -12.10 -1.52 -21.10
N PHE A 27 -11.03 -0.90 -20.60
CA PHE A 27 -9.72 -1.54 -20.44
C PHE A 27 -9.38 -1.57 -18.96
N ARG A 28 -8.88 -2.71 -18.48
CA ARG A 28 -8.41 -2.81 -17.11
C ARG A 28 -7.21 -3.73 -17.02
N ASN A 29 -6.30 -3.39 -16.13
CA ASN A 29 -5.23 -4.26 -15.70
C ASN A 29 -5.42 -4.55 -14.22
N VAL A 30 -5.20 -5.79 -13.82
CA VAL A 30 -5.17 -6.13 -12.40
C VAL A 30 -3.79 -5.72 -11.85
N LEU A 31 -3.76 -4.75 -10.96
CA LEU A 31 -2.54 -4.26 -10.33
C LEU A 31 -2.24 -4.98 -9.02
N PHE A 32 -3.25 -5.54 -8.40
CA PHE A 32 -3.13 -6.22 -7.12
C PHE A 32 -4.27 -7.23 -6.99
N ASP A 33 -3.93 -8.46 -6.59
CA ASP A 33 -4.90 -9.52 -6.37
C ASP A 33 -4.38 -10.40 -5.24
N ARG A 34 -5.11 -10.49 -4.14
CA ARG A 34 -4.70 -11.24 -2.96
C ARG A 34 -5.89 -11.69 -2.13
N LEU A 35 -5.79 -12.87 -1.56
CA LEU A 35 -6.74 -13.37 -0.58
C LEU A 35 -6.36 -12.90 0.82
N TYR A 36 -7.36 -12.53 1.62
CA TYR A 36 -7.19 -12.13 3.01
C TYR A 36 -8.00 -13.04 3.93
N ALA A 37 -7.30 -13.72 4.85
CA ALA A 37 -7.93 -14.61 5.81
C ALA A 37 -8.46 -13.88 7.04
N SER A 38 -7.98 -12.68 7.33
CA SER A 38 -8.22 -11.96 8.59
C SER A 38 -9.15 -10.75 8.43
N MET A 39 -10.07 -10.81 7.50
CA MET A 39 -11.07 -9.74 7.34
C MET A 39 -12.04 -9.72 8.52
N PRO A 40 -12.53 -8.54 8.93
CA PRO A 40 -13.54 -8.44 9.96
C PRO A 40 -14.81 -9.19 9.57
N LYS A 41 -15.42 -9.85 10.55
CA LYS A 41 -16.69 -10.60 10.37
C LYS A 41 -17.91 -9.84 10.89
N ASP A 42 -17.73 -8.59 11.24
CA ASP A 42 -18.81 -7.74 11.69
C ASP A 42 -19.79 -7.46 10.55
N PRO A 43 -21.08 -7.18 10.87
CA PRO A 43 -22.06 -6.80 9.84
C PRO A 43 -21.69 -5.55 9.08
N GLN A 44 -20.88 -4.69 9.68
CA GLN A 44 -20.33 -3.48 9.09
C GLN A 44 -18.81 -3.47 9.27
N VAL A 45 -18.11 -2.91 8.32
CA VAL A 45 -16.66 -2.67 8.41
C VAL A 45 -16.40 -1.18 8.24
N LYS A 46 -15.31 -0.73 8.83
CA LYS A 46 -14.82 0.62 8.60
C LYS A 46 -13.84 0.61 7.44
N VAL A 47 -14.12 1.39 6.41
CA VAL A 47 -13.22 1.62 5.29
C VAL A 47 -12.67 3.02 5.40
N GLN A 48 -11.36 3.16 5.45
CA GLN A 48 -10.68 4.44 5.48
C GLN A 48 -9.79 4.57 4.26
N ILE A 49 -9.95 5.66 3.53
CA ILE A 49 -9.13 5.99 2.36
C ILE A 49 -8.47 7.33 2.64
N TYR A 50 -7.15 7.38 2.48
CA TYR A 50 -6.37 8.58 2.78
C TYR A 50 -5.22 8.74 1.78
N ASN A 51 -4.71 9.94 1.67
CA ASN A 51 -3.43 10.18 1.03
C ASN A 51 -2.34 10.35 2.09
N ALA A 52 -1.13 9.98 1.72
CA ALA A 52 0.03 10.13 2.59
C ALA A 52 1.24 10.57 1.78
N GLU A 53 2.15 11.25 2.46
CA GLU A 53 3.39 11.75 1.89
C GLU A 53 4.53 11.44 2.86
N ILE A 54 5.64 10.96 2.31
CA ILE A 54 6.90 10.82 3.05
C ILE A 54 7.94 11.69 2.37
N ALA A 55 8.49 12.65 3.11
CA ALA A 55 9.52 13.53 2.61
C ALA A 55 10.76 12.77 2.13
N PRO A 56 11.55 13.34 1.21
CA PRO A 56 12.79 12.70 0.78
C PRO A 56 13.68 12.30 1.96
N GLY A 57 14.13 11.04 1.97
CA GLY A 57 14.93 10.47 3.06
C GLY A 57 14.17 10.23 4.36
N GLY A 58 12.87 10.53 4.41
CA GLY A 58 12.08 10.47 5.62
C GLY A 58 11.62 9.05 6.00
N TYR A 59 11.21 8.93 7.26
CA TYR A 59 10.66 7.70 7.84
C TYR A 59 9.32 8.00 8.50
N THR A 60 8.43 7.00 8.49
CA THR A 60 7.28 7.00 9.40
C THR A 60 7.70 6.55 10.79
N ASN A 61 6.84 6.74 11.78
CA ASN A 61 7.01 6.07 13.06
C ASN A 61 6.89 4.56 12.90
N TRP A 62 7.47 3.81 13.85
CA TRP A 62 7.20 2.39 13.98
C TRP A 62 5.72 2.18 14.32
N HIS A 63 5.07 1.30 13.59
CA HIS A 63 3.64 1.04 13.75
C HIS A 63 3.25 -0.31 13.18
N CYS A 64 2.01 -0.71 13.38
CA CYS A 64 1.40 -1.83 12.69
C CYS A 64 0.00 -1.45 12.22
N HIS A 65 -0.46 -2.10 11.16
CA HIS A 65 -1.83 -1.96 10.66
C HIS A 65 -2.75 -3.00 11.31
N ASN A 66 -3.95 -2.56 11.70
CA ASN A 66 -4.92 -3.39 12.41
C ASN A 66 -5.95 -4.04 11.50
N GLY A 67 -5.79 -3.91 10.20
CA GLY A 67 -6.66 -4.51 9.20
C GLY A 67 -5.99 -4.57 7.84
N ALA A 68 -6.69 -5.15 6.87
CA ALA A 68 -6.22 -5.21 5.50
C ALA A 68 -5.96 -3.80 4.98
N THR A 69 -4.74 -3.54 4.53
CA THR A 69 -4.30 -2.22 4.10
C THR A 69 -3.59 -2.34 2.77
N PHE A 70 -4.05 -1.53 1.81
CA PHE A 70 -3.51 -1.49 0.47
C PHE A 70 -3.00 -0.09 0.19
N PHE A 71 -1.92 0.01 -0.58
CA PHE A 71 -1.37 1.29 -0.99
C PHE A 71 -1.23 1.35 -2.49
N ILE A 72 -1.59 2.49 -3.04
CA ILE A 72 -1.38 2.83 -4.44
C ILE A 72 -0.30 3.89 -4.47
N ALA A 73 0.88 3.54 -4.95
CA ALA A 73 2.00 4.47 -5.06
C ALA A 73 1.75 5.41 -6.25
N LEU A 74 1.71 6.71 -5.98
CA LEU A 74 1.45 7.74 -6.99
C LEU A 74 2.72 8.40 -7.48
N GLN A 75 3.73 8.53 -6.62
CA GLN A 75 4.98 9.21 -6.94
C GLN A 75 6.11 8.69 -6.06
N GLY A 76 7.29 8.57 -6.63
CA GLY A 76 8.50 8.26 -5.89
C GLY A 76 8.71 6.79 -5.61
N ILE A 77 9.48 6.50 -4.58
CA ILE A 77 9.85 5.14 -4.17
C ILE A 77 9.61 4.96 -2.68
N PHE A 78 9.36 3.72 -2.28
CA PHE A 78 9.00 3.37 -0.91
C PHE A 78 9.65 2.05 -0.51
N GLU A 79 10.05 1.98 0.74
CA GLU A 79 10.49 0.75 1.39
C GLU A 79 9.79 0.62 2.74
N ALA A 80 9.37 -0.60 3.10
CA ALA A 80 8.92 -0.91 4.45
C ALA A 80 9.97 -1.76 5.15
N GLU A 81 10.42 -1.27 6.30
CA GLU A 81 11.40 -1.94 7.16
C GLU A 81 10.69 -2.64 8.30
N PHE A 82 10.98 -3.93 8.43
CA PHE A 82 10.50 -4.80 9.50
C PHE A 82 11.70 -5.25 10.33
N GLN A 83 11.44 -6.03 11.39
CA GLN A 83 12.54 -6.61 12.19
C GLN A 83 13.48 -7.47 11.33
N GLU A 84 12.91 -8.15 10.33
CA GLU A 84 13.66 -9.02 9.43
C GLU A 84 14.40 -8.26 8.30
N GLY A 85 14.23 -6.96 8.21
CA GLY A 85 14.82 -6.11 7.17
C GLY A 85 13.77 -5.46 6.27
N ILE A 86 14.18 -5.02 5.08
CA ILE A 86 13.28 -4.41 4.11
C ILE A 86 12.53 -5.52 3.36
N LEU A 87 11.22 -5.61 3.59
CA LEU A 87 10.37 -6.66 3.03
C LEU A 87 9.37 -6.17 2.00
N VAL A 88 9.16 -4.86 1.90
CA VAL A 88 8.28 -4.26 0.90
C VAL A 88 9.03 -3.17 0.18
N LYS A 89 9.01 -3.21 -1.14
CA LYS A 89 9.54 -2.14 -2.00
C LYS A 89 8.50 -1.81 -3.05
N ALA A 90 8.30 -0.53 -3.27
CA ALA A 90 7.33 -0.03 -4.23
C ALA A 90 7.84 1.22 -4.93
N LYS A 91 7.32 1.49 -6.11
CA LYS A 91 7.55 2.70 -6.88
C LYS A 91 6.24 3.19 -7.47
N ALA A 92 6.24 4.39 -8.00
CA ALA A 92 5.07 5.00 -8.63
C ALA A 92 4.39 4.02 -9.60
N GLY A 93 3.07 3.88 -9.48
CA GLY A 93 2.25 2.95 -10.25
C GLY A 93 2.04 1.59 -9.59
N ASP A 94 2.82 1.24 -8.58
CA ASP A 94 2.65 -0.02 -7.87
C ASP A 94 1.47 0.03 -6.90
N VAL A 95 0.84 -1.14 -6.73
CA VAL A 95 -0.12 -1.39 -5.66
C VAL A 95 0.44 -2.49 -4.78
N TYR A 96 0.48 -2.24 -3.48
CA TYR A 96 1.06 -3.17 -2.52
C TYR A 96 0.26 -3.20 -1.22
N SER A 97 0.55 -4.18 -0.40
CA SER A 97 -0.02 -4.33 0.94
C SER A 97 1.10 -4.55 1.95
N GLU A 98 0.83 -4.23 3.19
CA GLU A 98 1.73 -4.51 4.31
C GLU A 98 1.07 -5.54 5.23
N PRO A 99 1.84 -6.46 5.83
CA PRO A 99 1.28 -7.51 6.67
C PRO A 99 0.51 -6.94 7.86
N ILE A 100 -0.67 -7.48 8.13
CA ILE A 100 -1.50 -7.10 9.27
C ILE A 100 -0.77 -7.45 10.57
N GLY A 101 -0.72 -6.50 11.51
CA GLY A 101 -0.18 -6.69 12.85
C GLY A 101 1.35 -6.77 12.93
N LYS A 102 2.06 -6.70 11.82
CA LYS A 102 3.52 -6.70 11.80
C LYS A 102 4.05 -5.29 12.01
N ILE A 103 4.92 -5.14 13.00
CA ILE A 103 5.56 -3.86 13.32
C ILE A 103 6.56 -3.51 12.22
N HIS A 104 6.44 -2.30 11.68
CA HIS A 104 7.30 -1.80 10.62
C HIS A 104 7.32 -0.28 10.61
N ARG A 105 8.19 0.27 9.79
CA ARG A 105 8.14 1.69 9.41
C ARG A 105 8.34 1.85 7.91
N GLY A 106 7.71 2.86 7.35
CA GLY A 106 7.92 3.26 5.96
C GLY A 106 9.13 4.17 5.82
N HIS A 107 9.77 4.10 4.69
CA HIS A 107 10.94 4.92 4.36
C HIS A 107 10.86 5.34 2.90
N ASN A 108 11.15 6.60 2.65
CA ASN A 108 11.40 7.11 1.31
C ASN A 108 12.92 7.24 1.11
N PRO A 109 13.57 6.31 0.40
CA PRO A 109 15.03 6.37 0.21
C PRO A 109 15.46 7.37 -0.87
N HIS A 110 14.52 8.00 -1.57
CA HIS A 110 14.87 8.98 -2.61
C HIS A 110 15.45 10.25 -1.98
N PRO A 111 16.56 10.80 -2.51
CA PRO A 111 17.21 11.98 -1.92
C PRO A 111 16.42 13.27 -2.15
N ASP A 112 15.61 13.37 -3.20
CA ASP A 112 15.03 14.65 -3.62
C ASP A 112 13.51 14.61 -3.84
N LEU A 113 12.94 13.44 -4.12
CA LEU A 113 11.53 13.33 -4.51
C LEU A 113 10.67 12.79 -3.36
N PRO A 114 9.58 13.48 -2.96
CA PRO A 114 8.64 12.95 -2.00
C PRO A 114 7.96 11.67 -2.51
N TYR A 115 7.71 10.73 -1.60
CA TYR A 115 6.84 9.60 -1.86
C TYR A 115 5.39 9.99 -1.57
N LEU A 116 4.51 9.75 -2.53
CA LEU A 116 3.08 10.01 -2.40
C LEU A 116 2.30 8.73 -2.65
N CYS A 117 1.30 8.46 -1.82
CA CYS A 117 0.43 7.29 -2.01
C CYS A 117 -1.01 7.57 -1.57
N ILE A 118 -1.90 6.67 -2.01
CA ILE A 118 -3.24 6.53 -1.44
C ILE A 118 -3.26 5.23 -0.67
N GLY A 119 -3.70 5.27 0.58
CA GLY A 119 -3.92 4.10 1.41
C GLY A 119 -5.40 3.79 1.54
N VAL A 120 -5.71 2.50 1.56
CA VAL A 120 -7.06 1.98 1.81
C VAL A 120 -6.95 0.97 2.93
N CYS A 121 -7.66 1.19 4.04
CA CYS A 121 -7.66 0.28 5.18
C CYS A 121 -9.07 -0.18 5.50
N ILE A 122 -9.20 -1.48 5.79
CA ILE A 122 -10.47 -2.11 6.18
C ILE A 122 -10.29 -2.73 7.56
N THR A 123 -11.02 -2.22 8.54
CA THR A 123 -10.95 -2.67 9.93
C THR A 123 -12.34 -2.93 10.51
N ALA A 124 -12.38 -3.58 11.67
CA ALA A 124 -13.60 -3.64 12.47
C ALA A 124 -14.03 -2.21 12.88
N PRO A 125 -15.33 -1.97 13.12
CA PRO A 125 -15.85 -0.62 13.31
C PRO A 125 -15.23 0.13 14.50
N ASP A 126 -14.81 -0.58 15.54
CA ASP A 126 -14.28 -0.05 16.79
C ASP A 126 -12.75 -0.02 16.86
N ARG A 127 -12.05 -0.38 15.79
CA ARG A 127 -10.59 -0.43 15.76
C ARG A 127 -10.02 0.76 15.00
N GLU A 128 -8.90 1.26 15.52
CA GLU A 128 -8.09 2.22 14.78
C GLU A 128 -7.36 1.52 13.63
N HIS A 129 -7.14 2.27 12.57
CA HIS A 129 -6.43 1.80 11.39
C HIS A 129 -5.00 1.37 11.73
N VAL A 130 -4.30 2.14 12.56
CA VAL A 130 -2.89 1.95 12.86
C VAL A 130 -2.65 2.05 14.35
N THR A 131 -1.70 1.29 14.85
CA THR A 131 -1.19 1.40 16.22
C THR A 131 0.29 1.80 16.17
N SER A 132 0.62 2.95 16.76
CA SER A 132 2.00 3.40 16.89
C SER A 132 2.73 2.62 17.98
N VAL A 133 4.01 2.34 17.75
CA VAL A 133 4.84 1.55 18.64
C VAL A 133 6.07 2.36 19.03
N VAL A 134 6.29 2.52 20.34
CA VAL A 134 7.44 3.27 20.86
C VAL A 134 8.71 2.42 20.79
N THR A 135 8.59 1.15 21.13
CA THR A 135 9.71 0.18 21.11
C THR A 135 9.34 -0.92 20.12
N PRO A 136 9.99 -0.97 18.93
CA PRO A 136 9.53 -1.84 17.85
C PRO A 136 9.71 -3.34 18.13
N TRP A 137 10.72 -3.74 18.93
CA TRP A 137 10.99 -5.13 19.32
C TRP A 137 11.91 -5.26 20.54
#